data_331f9785b3edf836d3f3c494e5cf6f0f
#
_entry.id   331f9785b3edf836d3f3c494e5cf6f0f
#
_cell.length_a   1.000
_cell.length_b   1.000
_cell.length_c   1.000
_cell.angle_alpha   90.00
_cell.angle_beta   90.00
_cell.angle_gamma   90.00
#
_symmetry.space_group_name_H-M   'P 1'
#
loop_
_entity.id
_entity.type
_entity.pdbx_description
1 polymer ?
#
loop_
_entity_poly.entity_id
_entity_poly.type
_entity_poly.pdbx_seq_one_letter_code
_entity_poly.pdbx_strand_id
1 'polypeptide(L)'
;MSSKAQSKEKFKSKIGGQAVIEGVMMRGIDKAAMACRLPDGTIDLEEWAIKGGKDTPWYRKTPFVRGIFSFLTSLIDGYKCLTRSAEKQMTEDDEEEQTKFEQWLDDKLGDKLGPIITAISMVLGVGLAILLFMYLPSLVSKFISKFVHLSAFGKNLIEGILKIAIFIGYTALTALTKDIRRTYEYHGAEHKTIACYEHEEELTVENVKKYTRFHPRCGTSFIFLVLFISIFVNTIFRVSWANIFLRVVIKIALLPIVTGIAYELIRLAGKYDNIFTKIISAPGLWIQRITTSEPDESQIECAIAALKACIPENKEDDKW
;
A
#
# COMPACT_ATOMS: atom_id res chain seq x y z
N MET A 1 -26.47 -37.45 -19.34
CA MET A 1 -25.05 -37.29 -18.98
C MET A 1 -24.74 -35.82 -19.00
N SER A 2 -24.76 -35.16 -17.83
CA SER A 2 -24.53 -33.73 -17.72
C SER A 2 -23.02 -33.48 -17.67
N SER A 3 -22.49 -32.87 -18.74
CA SER A 3 -21.12 -32.37 -18.78
C SER A 3 -20.97 -31.28 -17.72
N LYS A 4 -20.34 -31.59 -16.59
CA LYS A 4 -19.77 -30.60 -15.70
C LYS A 4 -18.70 -29.86 -16.48
N ALA A 5 -19.02 -28.65 -16.96
CA ALA A 5 -18.04 -27.71 -17.44
C ALA A 5 -17.08 -27.49 -16.24
N GLN A 6 -15.87 -28.03 -16.34
CA GLN A 6 -14.76 -27.67 -15.45
C GLN A 6 -14.58 -26.17 -15.61
N SER A 7 -14.93 -25.40 -14.59
CA SER A 7 -14.56 -24.00 -14.51
C SER A 7 -13.03 -23.97 -14.54
N LYS A 8 -12.44 -23.54 -15.67
CA LYS A 8 -11.01 -23.26 -15.73
C LYS A 8 -10.67 -22.38 -14.55
N GLU A 9 -9.77 -22.84 -13.71
CA GLU A 9 -9.23 -22.05 -12.60
C GLU A 9 -8.69 -20.76 -13.22
N LYS A 10 -9.27 -19.60 -12.83
CA LYS A 10 -8.84 -18.31 -13.40
C LYS A 10 -7.37 -18.11 -13.06
N PHE A 11 -6.56 -17.76 -14.04
CA PHE A 11 -5.18 -17.37 -13.81
C PHE A 11 -5.13 -16.20 -12.83
N LYS A 12 -4.30 -16.31 -11.83
CA LYS A 12 -4.05 -15.24 -10.84
C LYS A 12 -2.55 -15.01 -10.76
N SER A 13 -2.12 -13.81 -11.06
CA SER A 13 -0.72 -13.40 -11.06
C SER A 13 -0.20 -13.15 -9.66
N LYS A 14 1.10 -13.40 -9.44
CA LYS A 14 1.84 -12.94 -8.26
C LYS A 14 2.33 -11.51 -8.40
N ILE A 15 2.21 -10.93 -9.60
CA ILE A 15 2.59 -9.54 -9.84
C ILE A 15 1.64 -8.64 -9.06
N GLY A 16 2.21 -7.70 -8.34
CA GLY A 16 1.52 -6.62 -7.68
C GLY A 16 2.30 -5.33 -7.87
N GLY A 17 1.71 -4.20 -7.54
CA GLY A 17 2.38 -2.93 -7.74
C GLY A 17 1.99 -1.88 -6.72
N GLN A 18 2.37 -0.66 -7.04
CA GLN A 18 1.96 0.55 -6.35
C GLN A 18 2.05 1.74 -7.30
N ALA A 19 1.13 2.69 -7.15
CA ALA A 19 1.26 3.98 -7.80
C ALA A 19 2.41 4.77 -7.18
N VAL A 20 3.12 5.51 -8.03
CA VAL A 20 4.16 6.47 -7.68
C VAL A 20 3.82 7.81 -8.35
N ILE A 21 4.65 8.83 -8.15
CA ILE A 21 4.43 10.14 -8.76
C ILE A 21 4.60 10.00 -10.28
N GLU A 22 3.55 10.36 -11.02
CA GLU A 22 3.47 10.24 -12.49
C GLU A 22 3.84 8.86 -13.03
N GLY A 23 3.52 7.78 -12.28
CA GLY A 23 3.91 6.44 -12.71
C GLY A 23 3.37 5.29 -11.89
N VAL A 24 3.81 4.10 -12.28
CA VAL A 24 3.48 2.83 -11.62
C VAL A 24 4.75 2.01 -11.43
N MET A 25 4.93 1.46 -10.24
CA MET A 25 5.92 0.41 -9.97
C MET A 25 5.20 -0.94 -9.93
N MET A 26 5.71 -1.90 -10.66
CA MET A 26 5.27 -3.30 -10.63
C MET A 26 6.37 -4.19 -10.05
N ARG A 27 5.95 -5.20 -9.31
CA ARG A 27 6.84 -6.19 -8.71
C ARG A 27 6.39 -7.59 -9.09
N GLY A 28 7.19 -8.26 -9.87
CA GLY A 28 7.02 -9.67 -10.22
C GLY A 28 7.79 -10.60 -9.27
N ILE A 29 8.17 -11.78 -9.76
CA ILE A 29 8.87 -12.83 -9.00
C ILE A 29 10.37 -12.55 -8.94
N ASP A 30 10.99 -12.26 -10.09
CA ASP A 30 12.44 -12.11 -10.24
C ASP A 30 12.85 -10.67 -10.58
N LYS A 31 11.90 -9.85 -11.01
CA LYS A 31 12.11 -8.45 -11.42
C LYS A 31 11.07 -7.53 -10.83
N ALA A 32 11.45 -6.28 -10.64
CA ALA A 32 10.56 -5.16 -10.46
C ALA A 32 10.88 -4.11 -11.51
N ALA A 33 9.89 -3.32 -11.86
CA ALA A 33 10.03 -2.24 -12.82
C ALA A 33 9.20 -1.03 -12.36
N MET A 34 9.68 0.15 -12.66
CA MET A 34 8.99 1.42 -12.44
C MET A 34 8.94 2.17 -13.76
N ALA A 35 7.74 2.50 -14.21
CA ALA A 35 7.52 3.34 -15.38
C ALA A 35 6.92 4.67 -14.94
N CYS A 36 7.59 5.76 -15.25
CA CYS A 36 7.15 7.12 -14.95
C CYS A 36 7.02 7.92 -16.24
N ARG A 37 5.97 8.75 -16.32
CA ARG A 37 5.82 9.76 -17.38
C ARG A 37 6.67 10.96 -17.01
N LEU A 38 7.63 11.29 -17.85
CA LEU A 38 8.48 12.48 -17.67
C LEU A 38 7.73 13.76 -18.11
N PRO A 39 8.20 14.95 -17.69
CA PRO A 39 7.60 16.22 -18.10
C PRO A 39 7.56 16.44 -19.62
N ASP A 40 8.49 15.84 -20.39
CA ASP A 40 8.52 15.88 -21.86
C ASP A 40 7.49 14.94 -22.51
N GLY A 41 6.73 14.16 -21.72
CA GLY A 41 5.73 13.20 -22.17
C GLY A 41 6.27 11.81 -22.50
N THR A 42 7.58 11.57 -22.43
CA THR A 42 8.15 10.23 -22.63
C THR A 42 7.95 9.33 -21.41
N ILE A 43 8.04 8.01 -21.61
CA ILE A 43 7.98 7.04 -20.50
C ILE A 43 9.42 6.61 -20.19
N ASP A 44 9.85 6.89 -18.97
CA ASP A 44 11.09 6.36 -18.42
C ASP A 44 10.81 5.06 -17.67
N LEU A 45 11.47 3.97 -18.11
CA LEU A 45 11.31 2.63 -17.58
C LEU A 45 12.60 2.17 -16.91
N GLU A 46 12.54 1.98 -15.59
CA GLU A 46 13.61 1.38 -14.80
C GLU A 46 13.28 -0.06 -14.42
N GLU A 47 14.21 -0.99 -14.63
CA GLU A 47 14.09 -2.38 -14.24
C GLU A 47 15.19 -2.76 -13.25
N TRP A 48 14.87 -3.60 -12.26
CA TRP A 48 15.87 -4.15 -11.35
C TRP A 48 15.51 -5.58 -10.90
N ALA A 49 16.55 -6.38 -10.65
CA ALA A 49 16.36 -7.73 -10.13
C ALA A 49 15.88 -7.73 -8.67
N ILE A 50 14.99 -8.64 -8.33
CA ILE A 50 14.52 -8.86 -6.96
C ILE A 50 15.33 -9.98 -6.35
N LYS A 51 15.91 -9.71 -5.16
CA LYS A 51 16.53 -10.76 -4.35
C LYS A 51 15.43 -11.61 -3.72
N GLY A 52 15.28 -12.83 -4.15
CA GLY A 52 14.34 -13.73 -3.46
C GLY A 52 13.65 -14.81 -4.26
N GLY A 53 13.56 -14.79 -5.57
CA GLY A 53 12.90 -15.81 -6.39
C GLY A 53 12.92 -17.24 -5.81
N LYS A 54 13.51 -18.21 -6.45
CA LYS A 54 13.64 -19.60 -5.93
C LYS A 54 14.50 -19.70 -4.66
N ASP A 55 15.45 -18.78 -4.46
CA ASP A 55 16.40 -18.74 -3.32
C ASP A 55 15.86 -17.90 -2.14
N THR A 56 14.56 -17.71 -2.05
CA THR A 56 13.95 -16.97 -0.94
C THR A 56 14.31 -17.60 0.41
N PRO A 57 14.87 -16.88 1.39
CA PRO A 57 15.22 -17.39 2.71
C PRO A 57 14.00 -18.01 3.42
N TRP A 58 14.26 -19.00 4.27
CA TRP A 58 13.24 -19.76 4.99
C TRP A 58 12.23 -18.87 5.77
N TYR A 59 12.71 -17.82 6.41
CA TYR A 59 11.86 -16.90 7.19
C TYR A 59 10.84 -16.13 6.32
N ARG A 60 11.16 -15.89 5.04
CA ARG A 60 10.21 -15.31 4.07
C ARG A 60 9.22 -16.35 3.49
N LYS A 61 9.42 -17.64 3.78
CA LYS A 61 8.50 -18.73 3.43
C LYS A 61 7.58 -19.09 4.60
N THR A 62 7.99 -18.79 5.84
CA THR A 62 7.26 -19.15 7.06
C THR A 62 6.00 -18.30 7.22
N PRO A 63 4.81 -18.93 7.40
CA PRO A 63 3.56 -18.19 7.66
C PRO A 63 3.72 -17.18 8.81
N PHE A 64 2.97 -16.09 8.77
CA PHE A 64 3.03 -14.94 9.65
C PHE A 64 4.35 -14.14 9.58
N VAL A 65 5.51 -14.81 9.69
CA VAL A 65 6.83 -14.16 9.60
C VAL A 65 7.03 -13.50 8.23
N ARG A 66 6.66 -14.20 7.17
CA ARG A 66 6.72 -13.64 5.80
C ARG A 66 5.91 -12.34 5.64
N GLY A 67 4.79 -12.22 6.35
CA GLY A 67 3.96 -11.02 6.32
C GLY A 67 4.68 -9.80 6.87
N ILE A 68 5.43 -9.96 7.96
CA ILE A 68 6.24 -8.90 8.56
C ILE A 68 7.31 -8.42 7.57
N PHE A 69 8.07 -9.37 7.01
CA PHE A 69 9.13 -9.03 6.05
C PHE A 69 8.58 -8.46 4.74
N SER A 70 7.46 -8.96 4.22
CA SER A 70 6.81 -8.41 3.04
C SER A 70 6.36 -6.98 3.28
N PHE A 71 5.75 -6.69 4.43
CA PHE A 71 5.32 -5.35 4.80
C PHE A 71 6.50 -4.37 4.90
N LEU A 72 7.56 -4.75 5.62
CA LEU A 72 8.76 -3.91 5.75
C LEU A 72 9.43 -3.66 4.39
N THR A 73 9.53 -4.71 3.56
CA THR A 73 10.09 -4.58 2.21
C THR A 73 9.23 -3.63 1.36
N SER A 74 7.89 -3.77 1.41
CA SER A 74 6.99 -2.89 0.67
C SER A 74 7.08 -1.42 1.11
N LEU A 75 7.28 -1.16 2.41
CA LEU A 75 7.50 0.20 2.90
C LEU A 75 8.81 0.80 2.39
N ILE A 76 9.90 0.03 2.46
CA ILE A 76 11.23 0.48 2.03
C ILE A 76 11.28 0.70 0.51
N ASP A 77 10.81 -0.30 -0.25
CA ASP A 77 10.80 -0.22 -1.72
C ASP A 77 9.83 0.87 -2.19
N GLY A 78 8.66 0.97 -1.54
CA GLY A 78 7.67 2.00 -1.82
C GLY A 78 8.21 3.41 -1.62
N TYR A 79 8.88 3.65 -0.49
CA TYR A 79 9.53 4.93 -0.22
C TYR A 79 10.60 5.27 -1.28
N LYS A 80 11.47 4.30 -1.62
CA LYS A 80 12.50 4.50 -2.66
C LYS A 80 11.91 4.83 -4.02
N CYS A 81 10.85 4.12 -4.43
CA CYS A 81 10.20 4.38 -5.70
C CYS A 81 9.50 5.75 -5.72
N LEU A 82 8.85 6.13 -4.61
CA LEU A 82 8.25 7.47 -4.49
C LEU A 82 9.29 8.58 -4.59
N THR A 83 10.42 8.45 -3.89
CA THR A 83 11.51 9.44 -3.95
C THR A 83 12.07 9.53 -5.37
N ARG A 84 12.40 8.41 -6.01
CA ARG A 84 12.90 8.40 -7.38
C ARG A 84 11.91 8.98 -8.39
N SER A 85 10.63 8.67 -8.24
CA SER A 85 9.61 9.21 -9.12
C SER A 85 9.42 10.72 -8.94
N ALA A 86 9.56 11.23 -7.70
CA ALA A 86 9.57 12.67 -7.43
C ALA A 86 10.77 13.37 -8.08
N GLU A 87 11.96 12.81 -7.93
CA GLU A 87 13.20 13.34 -8.55
C GLU A 87 13.08 13.46 -10.08
N LYS A 88 12.38 12.51 -10.74
CA LYS A 88 12.14 12.52 -12.19
C LYS A 88 11.16 13.61 -12.65
N GLN A 89 10.38 14.17 -11.75
CA GLN A 89 9.46 15.27 -12.06
C GLN A 89 10.06 16.64 -11.82
N MET A 90 11.25 16.73 -11.19
CA MET A 90 11.94 18.01 -10.99
C MET A 90 12.46 18.53 -12.33
N THR A 91 12.16 19.79 -12.62
CA THR A 91 12.64 20.51 -13.81
C THR A 91 13.72 21.50 -13.39
N GLU A 92 14.54 21.97 -14.36
CA GLU A 92 15.56 22.99 -14.10
C GLU A 92 14.95 24.30 -13.55
N ASP A 93 13.69 24.60 -13.89
CA ASP A 93 12.96 25.77 -13.39
C ASP A 93 12.65 25.65 -11.88
N ASP A 94 12.51 24.44 -11.33
CA ASP A 94 12.26 24.22 -9.90
C ASP A 94 13.51 24.50 -9.03
N GLU A 95 14.71 24.46 -9.62
CA GLU A 95 15.96 24.76 -8.92
C GLU A 95 16.19 26.29 -8.73
N GLU A 96 15.54 27.15 -9.55
CA GLU A 96 15.73 28.61 -9.48
C GLU A 96 14.90 29.28 -8.35
N GLU A 97 13.89 28.65 -7.81
CA GLU A 97 13.02 29.21 -6.76
C GLU A 97 13.47 28.96 -5.31
N GLN A 98 14.72 28.59 -5.08
CA GLN A 98 15.23 28.40 -3.72
C GLN A 98 15.12 29.68 -2.88
N THR A 99 14.47 29.56 -1.73
CA THR A 99 14.39 30.68 -0.78
C THR A 99 15.77 31.01 -0.19
N LYS A 100 15.98 32.25 0.26
CA LYS A 100 17.25 32.66 0.93
C LYS A 100 17.58 31.77 2.13
N PHE A 101 16.59 31.19 2.76
CA PHE A 101 16.78 30.27 3.88
C PHE A 101 17.26 28.89 3.40
N GLU A 102 16.76 28.40 2.30
CA GLU A 102 17.20 27.14 1.68
C GLU A 102 18.63 27.27 1.16
N GLN A 103 18.95 28.38 0.47
CA GLN A 103 20.33 28.69 0.05
C GLN A 103 21.31 28.74 1.23
N TRP A 104 20.92 29.39 2.35
CA TRP A 104 21.75 29.43 3.56
C TRP A 104 21.95 28.05 4.18
N LEU A 105 20.93 27.18 4.14
CA LEU A 105 21.01 25.80 4.62
C LEU A 105 21.93 24.97 3.73
N ASP A 106 21.83 25.14 2.41
CA ASP A 106 22.62 24.43 1.43
C ASP A 106 24.10 24.82 1.54
N ASP A 107 24.40 26.11 1.64
CA ASP A 107 25.77 26.63 1.88
C ASP A 107 26.38 26.03 3.16
N LYS A 108 25.57 25.77 4.20
CA LYS A 108 26.07 25.32 5.50
C LYS A 108 26.16 23.80 5.63
N LEU A 109 25.29 23.05 4.98
CA LEU A 109 25.12 21.60 5.11
C LEU A 109 25.54 20.85 3.84
N GLY A 110 25.53 21.51 2.67
CA GLY A 110 25.89 20.92 1.37
C GLY A 110 25.19 19.60 1.12
N ASP A 111 25.91 18.59 0.66
CA ASP A 111 25.39 17.25 0.34
C ASP A 111 24.65 16.55 1.49
N LYS A 112 24.78 17.05 2.75
CA LYS A 112 24.12 16.49 3.91
C LYS A 112 22.70 17.04 4.11
N LEU A 113 22.34 18.12 3.44
CA LEU A 113 21.04 18.79 3.62
C LEU A 113 19.88 17.85 3.25
N GLY A 114 19.92 17.24 2.08
CA GLY A 114 18.88 16.32 1.60
C GLY A 114 18.63 15.15 2.56
N PRO A 115 19.67 14.35 2.94
CA PRO A 115 19.52 13.28 3.94
C PRO A 115 18.98 13.75 5.30
N ILE A 116 19.35 14.93 5.78
CA ILE A 116 18.88 15.48 7.07
C ILE A 116 17.40 15.85 6.97
N ILE A 117 16.97 16.56 5.95
CA ILE A 117 15.57 16.94 5.72
C ILE A 117 14.71 15.66 5.62
N THR A 118 15.18 14.68 4.85
CA THR A 118 14.51 13.38 4.71
C THR A 118 14.34 12.69 6.05
N ALA A 119 15.39 12.61 6.86
CA ALA A 119 15.33 11.98 8.17
C ALA A 119 14.36 12.70 9.13
N ILE A 120 14.39 14.04 9.16
CA ILE A 120 13.48 14.85 9.96
C ILE A 120 12.03 14.63 9.50
N SER A 121 11.77 14.69 8.20
CA SER A 121 10.44 14.48 7.62
C SER A 121 9.90 13.09 7.94
N MET A 122 10.75 12.07 7.87
CA MET A 122 10.38 10.70 8.25
C MET A 122 10.03 10.59 9.73
N VAL A 123 10.82 11.18 10.63
CA VAL A 123 10.56 11.18 12.08
C VAL A 123 9.25 11.92 12.39
N LEU A 124 9.03 13.09 11.79
CA LEU A 124 7.79 13.85 11.95
C LEU A 124 6.58 13.08 11.40
N GLY A 125 6.70 12.46 10.22
CA GLY A 125 5.64 11.67 9.61
C GLY A 125 5.25 10.45 10.46
N VAL A 126 6.24 9.69 10.95
CA VAL A 126 6.02 8.55 11.86
C VAL A 126 5.43 9.04 13.18
N GLY A 127 5.93 10.14 13.75
CA GLY A 127 5.40 10.74 14.96
C GLY A 127 3.93 11.15 14.80
N LEU A 128 3.58 11.79 13.70
CA LEU A 128 2.21 12.17 13.38
C LEU A 128 1.31 10.95 13.18
N ALA A 129 1.78 9.90 12.51
CA ALA A 129 1.03 8.66 12.35
C ALA A 129 0.74 7.99 13.71
N ILE A 130 1.73 7.92 14.62
CA ILE A 130 1.54 7.39 15.97
C ILE A 130 0.53 8.26 16.75
N LEU A 131 0.64 9.58 16.65
CA LEU A 131 -0.27 10.52 17.29
C LEU A 131 -1.72 10.30 16.82
N LEU A 132 -1.95 10.28 15.50
CA LEU A 132 -3.28 10.18 14.91
C LEU A 132 -3.90 8.79 15.06
N PHE A 133 -3.12 7.72 14.86
CA PHE A 133 -3.66 6.36 14.79
C PHE A 133 -3.50 5.54 16.05
N MET A 134 -2.67 5.96 17.00
CA MET A 134 -2.47 5.23 18.25
C MET A 134 -2.83 6.06 19.49
N TYR A 135 -2.28 7.27 19.59
CA TYR A 135 -2.46 8.10 20.79
C TYR A 135 -3.86 8.72 20.84
N LEU A 136 -4.27 9.45 19.82
CA LEU A 136 -5.56 10.18 19.77
C LEU A 136 -6.78 9.24 19.95
N PRO A 137 -6.91 8.11 19.24
CA PRO A 137 -8.01 7.18 19.47
C PRO A 137 -8.03 6.59 20.89
N SER A 138 -6.84 6.33 21.46
CA SER A 138 -6.75 5.84 22.85
C SER A 138 -7.17 6.90 23.86
N LEU A 139 -6.79 8.16 23.64
CA LEU A 139 -7.18 9.30 24.48
C LEU A 139 -8.69 9.50 24.45
N VAL A 140 -9.29 9.55 23.26
CA VAL A 140 -10.75 9.72 23.09
C VAL A 140 -11.52 8.56 23.73
N SER A 141 -11.10 7.32 23.50
CA SER A 141 -11.74 6.15 24.11
C SER A 141 -11.64 6.17 25.64
N LYS A 142 -10.50 6.59 26.19
CA LYS A 142 -10.32 6.78 27.63
C LYS A 142 -11.23 7.89 28.16
N PHE A 143 -11.38 8.99 27.44
CA PHE A 143 -12.27 10.09 27.81
C PHE A 143 -13.75 9.64 27.85
N ILE A 144 -14.23 8.97 26.79
CA ILE A 144 -15.60 8.43 26.73
C ILE A 144 -15.86 7.48 27.90
N SER A 145 -14.86 6.65 28.26
CA SER A 145 -15.01 5.69 29.34
C SER A 145 -15.12 6.31 30.75
N LYS A 146 -14.99 7.63 30.90
CA LYS A 146 -15.32 8.34 32.17
C LYS A 146 -16.82 8.53 32.33
N PHE A 147 -17.58 8.59 31.24
CA PHE A 147 -19.00 8.85 31.23
C PHE A 147 -19.84 7.58 31.05
N VAL A 148 -19.26 6.57 30.37
CA VAL A 148 -19.93 5.32 30.05
C VAL A 148 -19.09 4.15 30.56
N HIS A 149 -19.74 3.23 31.30
CA HIS A 149 -19.06 2.01 31.79
C HIS A 149 -18.83 1.04 30.63
N LEU A 150 -17.59 0.97 30.15
CA LEU A 150 -17.21 0.15 29.00
C LEU A 150 -16.32 -1.01 29.45
N SER A 151 -16.61 -2.20 28.93
CA SER A 151 -15.70 -3.35 29.04
C SER A 151 -14.37 -3.07 28.28
N ALA A 152 -13.34 -3.87 28.53
CA ALA A 152 -12.08 -3.79 27.81
C ALA A 152 -12.26 -3.92 26.28
N PHE A 153 -13.15 -4.83 25.85
CA PHE A 153 -13.51 -4.99 24.45
C PHE A 153 -14.21 -3.73 23.91
N GLY A 154 -15.19 -3.18 24.62
CA GLY A 154 -15.89 -1.97 24.20
C GLY A 154 -14.96 -0.77 24.01
N LYS A 155 -13.98 -0.58 24.91
CA LYS A 155 -12.94 0.45 24.77
C LYS A 155 -12.08 0.25 23.51
N ASN A 156 -11.63 -0.98 23.25
CA ASN A 156 -10.84 -1.31 22.07
C ASN A 156 -11.66 -1.19 20.77
N LEU A 157 -12.96 -1.50 20.82
CA LEU A 157 -13.86 -1.34 19.68
C LEU A 157 -14.04 0.14 19.31
N ILE A 158 -14.31 1.01 20.30
CA ILE A 158 -14.40 2.46 20.07
C ILE A 158 -13.10 3.00 19.50
N GLU A 159 -11.98 2.59 20.08
CA GLU A 159 -10.66 2.98 19.57
C GLU A 159 -10.45 2.53 18.12
N GLY A 160 -10.85 1.29 17.78
CA GLY A 160 -10.75 0.75 16.43
C GLY A 160 -11.65 1.50 15.43
N ILE A 161 -12.89 1.80 15.81
CA ILE A 161 -13.81 2.61 14.99
C ILE A 161 -13.22 4.01 14.73
N LEU A 162 -12.66 4.64 15.75
CA LEU A 162 -12.02 5.95 15.61
C LEU A 162 -10.81 5.90 14.66
N LYS A 163 -9.98 4.87 14.74
CA LYS A 163 -8.86 4.67 13.81
C LYS A 163 -9.34 4.53 12.36
N ILE A 164 -10.37 3.73 12.15
CA ILE A 164 -10.96 3.54 10.82
C ILE A 164 -11.55 4.87 10.32
N ALA A 165 -12.26 5.60 11.16
CA ALA A 165 -12.83 6.91 10.79
C ALA A 165 -11.74 7.94 10.45
N ILE A 166 -10.66 8.00 11.26
CA ILE A 166 -9.51 8.87 10.98
C ILE A 166 -8.84 8.46 9.65
N PHE A 167 -8.65 7.17 9.41
CA PHE A 167 -8.06 6.66 8.17
C PHE A 167 -8.90 7.05 6.94
N ILE A 168 -10.21 6.80 6.99
CA ILE A 168 -11.12 7.16 5.89
C ILE A 168 -11.13 8.69 5.69
N GLY A 169 -11.25 9.45 6.78
CA GLY A 169 -11.26 10.91 6.72
C GLY A 169 -9.97 11.49 6.15
N TYR A 170 -8.81 11.01 6.61
CA TYR A 170 -7.51 11.39 6.08
C TYR A 170 -7.39 11.08 4.58
N THR A 171 -7.73 9.85 4.19
CA THR A 171 -7.67 9.41 2.80
C THR A 171 -8.61 10.21 1.90
N ALA A 172 -9.82 10.53 2.39
CA ALA A 172 -10.77 11.35 1.64
C ALA A 172 -10.31 12.81 1.52
N LEU A 173 -9.70 13.38 2.56
CA LEU A 173 -9.17 14.74 2.52
C LEU A 173 -7.97 14.85 1.56
N THR A 174 -7.05 13.89 1.61
CA THR A 174 -5.90 13.89 0.70
C THR A 174 -6.31 13.69 -0.75
N ALA A 175 -7.39 12.94 -1.02
CA ALA A 175 -7.95 12.77 -2.37
C ALA A 175 -8.47 14.07 -3.00
N LEU A 176 -8.64 15.15 -2.23
CA LEU A 176 -9.04 16.46 -2.73
C LEU A 176 -7.87 17.23 -3.38
N THR A 177 -6.63 16.88 -3.06
CA THR A 177 -5.46 17.49 -3.70
C THR A 177 -5.24 16.88 -5.08
N LYS A 178 -4.84 17.73 -6.05
CA LYS A 178 -4.65 17.30 -7.45
C LYS A 178 -3.61 16.20 -7.58
N ASP A 179 -2.48 16.31 -6.89
CA ASP A 179 -1.35 15.38 -7.00
C ASP A 179 -1.70 13.99 -6.44
N ILE A 180 -2.39 13.95 -5.28
CA ILE A 180 -2.83 12.67 -4.70
C ILE A 180 -3.93 12.03 -5.56
N ARG A 181 -4.86 12.86 -6.09
CA ARG A 181 -5.89 12.36 -7.00
C ARG A 181 -5.26 11.73 -8.25
N ARG A 182 -4.23 12.37 -8.81
CA ARG A 182 -3.50 11.86 -9.96
C ARG A 182 -2.76 10.55 -9.63
N THR A 183 -2.15 10.46 -8.44
CA THR A 183 -1.59 9.20 -7.95
C THR A 183 -2.66 8.10 -7.81
N TYR A 184 -3.89 8.45 -7.42
CA TYR A 184 -5.00 7.48 -7.36
C TYR A 184 -5.51 7.05 -8.75
N GLU A 185 -5.33 7.85 -9.79
CA GLU A 185 -5.57 7.47 -11.19
C GLU A 185 -4.53 6.43 -11.64
N TYR A 186 -3.24 6.64 -11.36
CA TYR A 186 -2.19 5.65 -11.59
C TYR A 186 -2.43 4.33 -10.83
N HIS A 187 -2.97 4.40 -9.60
CA HIS A 187 -3.38 3.23 -8.84
C HIS A 187 -4.55 2.49 -9.52
N GLY A 188 -5.47 3.22 -10.11
CA GLY A 188 -6.51 2.64 -10.97
C GLY A 188 -5.94 1.97 -12.21
N ALA A 189 -4.94 2.58 -12.86
CA ALA A 189 -4.24 2.01 -14.02
C ALA A 189 -3.53 0.70 -13.67
N GLU A 190 -2.83 0.66 -12.53
CA GLU A 190 -2.21 -0.56 -12.00
C GLU A 190 -3.21 -1.71 -11.92
N HIS A 191 -4.33 -1.49 -11.20
CA HIS A 191 -5.34 -2.52 -10.98
C HIS A 191 -5.97 -3.03 -12.28
N LYS A 192 -6.33 -2.12 -13.20
CA LYS A 192 -6.92 -2.48 -14.48
C LYS A 192 -5.94 -3.28 -15.33
N THR A 193 -4.65 -2.91 -15.32
CA THR A 193 -3.61 -3.58 -16.11
C THR A 193 -3.35 -5.00 -15.58
N ILE A 194 -3.27 -5.18 -14.24
CA ILE A 194 -3.15 -6.51 -13.63
C ILE A 194 -4.39 -7.35 -13.95
N ALA A 195 -5.61 -6.77 -13.87
CA ALA A 195 -6.83 -7.49 -14.20
C ALA A 195 -6.88 -7.94 -15.68
N CYS A 196 -6.45 -7.12 -16.62
CA CYS A 196 -6.33 -7.47 -18.03
C CYS A 196 -5.38 -8.66 -18.23
N TYR A 197 -4.21 -8.61 -17.60
CA TYR A 197 -3.22 -9.69 -17.65
C TYR A 197 -3.74 -11.01 -17.05
N GLU A 198 -4.48 -10.96 -15.94
CA GLU A 198 -5.09 -12.13 -15.30
C GLU A 198 -6.21 -12.76 -16.14
N HIS A 199 -6.83 -11.98 -17.02
CA HIS A 199 -7.81 -12.49 -17.99
C HIS A 199 -7.17 -12.98 -19.27
N GLU A 200 -5.83 -12.97 -19.35
CA GLU A 200 -5.05 -13.43 -20.50
C GLU A 200 -5.37 -12.68 -21.79
N GLU A 201 -5.81 -11.42 -21.67
CA GLU A 201 -5.99 -10.53 -22.82
C GLU A 201 -4.70 -9.79 -23.15
N GLU A 202 -4.57 -9.39 -24.41
CA GLU A 202 -3.43 -8.60 -24.86
C GLU A 202 -3.39 -7.25 -24.11
N LEU A 203 -2.21 -6.86 -23.62
CA LEU A 203 -1.99 -5.63 -22.88
C LEU A 203 -1.95 -4.43 -23.83
N THR A 204 -3.14 -3.99 -24.25
CA THR A 204 -3.38 -2.74 -24.99
C THR A 204 -4.22 -1.79 -24.13
N VAL A 205 -4.17 -0.50 -24.43
CA VAL A 205 -4.96 0.52 -23.71
C VAL A 205 -6.47 0.19 -23.80
N GLU A 206 -6.94 -0.22 -24.98
CA GLU A 206 -8.34 -0.56 -25.24
C GLU A 206 -8.82 -1.74 -24.40
N ASN A 207 -7.99 -2.77 -24.24
CA ASN A 207 -8.33 -3.93 -23.44
C ASN A 207 -8.30 -3.59 -21.95
N VAL A 208 -7.26 -2.91 -21.48
CA VAL A 208 -7.12 -2.51 -20.06
C VAL A 208 -8.28 -1.63 -19.60
N LYS A 209 -8.77 -0.70 -20.44
CA LYS A 209 -9.93 0.14 -20.14
C LYS A 209 -11.20 -0.62 -19.77
N LYS A 210 -11.40 -1.83 -20.28
CA LYS A 210 -12.61 -2.65 -20.04
C LYS A 210 -12.69 -3.15 -18.59
N TYR A 211 -11.56 -3.20 -17.87
CA TYR A 211 -11.50 -3.76 -16.52
C TYR A 211 -11.83 -2.75 -15.45
N THR A 212 -12.21 -3.28 -14.28
CA THR A 212 -12.47 -2.47 -13.10
C THR A 212 -11.17 -2.07 -12.39
N ARG A 213 -11.17 -0.88 -11.79
CA ARG A 213 -10.08 -0.38 -10.93
C ARG A 213 -10.07 -1.01 -9.53
N PHE A 214 -11.01 -1.90 -9.22
CA PHE A 214 -11.09 -2.57 -7.92
C PHE A 214 -10.36 -3.91 -7.94
N HIS A 215 -9.43 -4.11 -6.99
CA HIS A 215 -8.62 -5.31 -6.92
C HIS A 215 -8.56 -5.89 -5.50
N PRO A 216 -8.87 -7.19 -5.27
CA PRO A 216 -8.98 -7.75 -3.92
C PRO A 216 -7.64 -7.87 -3.17
N ARG A 217 -6.51 -7.86 -3.86
CA ARG A 217 -5.17 -8.03 -3.29
C ARG A 217 -4.40 -6.71 -3.13
N CYS A 218 -5.10 -5.58 -3.11
CA CYS A 218 -4.50 -4.27 -2.98
C CYS A 218 -3.95 -4.00 -1.58
N GLY A 219 -2.86 -3.25 -1.49
CA GLY A 219 -2.23 -2.82 -0.24
C GLY A 219 -3.15 -1.99 0.67
N THR A 220 -4.11 -1.23 0.11
CA THR A 220 -5.10 -0.49 0.91
C THR A 220 -6.05 -1.41 1.66
N SER A 221 -6.42 -2.56 1.06
CA SER A 221 -7.18 -3.63 1.73
C SER A 221 -6.40 -4.22 2.89
N PHE A 222 -5.08 -4.37 2.76
CA PHE A 222 -4.21 -4.84 3.83
C PHE A 222 -4.20 -3.86 5.02
N ILE A 223 -4.09 -2.55 4.80
CA ILE A 223 -4.12 -1.55 5.87
C ILE A 223 -5.44 -1.65 6.65
N PHE A 224 -6.57 -1.77 5.94
CA PHE A 224 -7.86 -1.93 6.58
C PHE A 224 -7.92 -3.19 7.47
N LEU A 225 -7.40 -4.31 6.99
CA LEU A 225 -7.31 -5.56 7.77
C LEU A 225 -6.42 -5.38 9.01
N VAL A 226 -5.30 -4.70 8.90
CA VAL A 226 -4.42 -4.37 10.04
C VAL A 226 -5.18 -3.58 11.10
N LEU A 227 -5.94 -2.56 10.70
CA LEU A 227 -6.77 -1.78 11.63
C LEU A 227 -7.82 -2.66 12.32
N PHE A 228 -8.52 -3.48 11.58
CA PHE A 228 -9.56 -4.37 12.09
C PHE A 228 -9.00 -5.43 13.05
N ILE A 229 -7.95 -6.15 12.66
CA ILE A 229 -7.32 -7.20 13.46
C ILE A 229 -6.71 -6.62 14.73
N SER A 230 -6.21 -5.38 14.69
CA SER A 230 -5.64 -4.73 15.87
C SER A 230 -6.64 -4.62 17.03
N ILE A 231 -7.96 -4.55 16.76
CA ILE A 231 -9.01 -4.51 17.80
C ILE A 231 -8.98 -5.82 18.61
N PHE A 232 -8.96 -6.95 17.92
CA PHE A 232 -8.98 -8.27 18.56
C PHE A 232 -7.66 -8.57 19.27
N VAL A 233 -6.52 -8.33 18.61
CA VAL A 233 -5.19 -8.54 19.21
C VAL A 233 -5.03 -7.71 20.49
N ASN A 234 -5.35 -6.42 20.46
CA ASN A 234 -5.26 -5.57 21.66
C ASN A 234 -6.21 -6.02 22.78
N THR A 235 -7.34 -6.65 22.44
CA THR A 235 -8.28 -7.18 23.43
C THR A 235 -7.77 -8.47 24.04
N ILE A 236 -7.26 -9.40 23.24
CA ILE A 236 -6.68 -10.68 23.69
C ILE A 236 -5.49 -10.44 24.63
N PHE A 237 -4.57 -9.57 24.24
CA PHE A 237 -3.39 -9.24 25.04
C PHE A 237 -3.69 -8.31 26.24
N ARG A 238 -4.96 -7.96 26.47
CA ARG A 238 -5.41 -7.12 27.61
C ARG A 238 -4.57 -5.87 27.81
N VAL A 239 -4.25 -5.17 26.72
CA VAL A 239 -3.39 -3.99 26.75
C VAL A 239 -3.94 -2.96 27.73
N SER A 240 -3.16 -2.65 28.77
CA SER A 240 -3.55 -1.81 29.90
C SER A 240 -4.02 -0.41 29.48
N TRP A 241 -5.02 0.12 30.20
CA TRP A 241 -5.55 1.48 30.04
C TRP A 241 -5.01 2.47 31.07
N ALA A 242 -4.19 2.00 32.00
CA ALA A 242 -3.68 2.83 33.10
C ALA A 242 -2.76 3.95 32.57
N ASN A 243 -1.86 3.62 31.66
CA ASN A 243 -0.91 4.55 31.06
C ASN A 243 -1.03 4.54 29.55
N ILE A 244 -1.40 5.67 28.94
CA ILE A 244 -1.58 5.79 27.49
C ILE A 244 -0.25 5.63 26.74
N PHE A 245 0.84 6.19 27.26
CA PHE A 245 2.15 6.05 26.63
C PHE A 245 2.59 4.58 26.56
N LEU A 246 2.56 3.88 27.70
CA LEU A 246 2.87 2.45 27.75
C LEU A 246 1.94 1.65 26.83
N ARG A 247 0.66 2.02 26.73
CA ARG A 247 -0.29 1.41 25.81
C ARG A 247 0.15 1.56 24.36
N VAL A 248 0.62 2.73 23.93
CA VAL A 248 1.12 2.97 22.58
C VAL A 248 2.35 2.09 22.30
N VAL A 249 3.30 2.03 23.24
CA VAL A 249 4.51 1.18 23.13
C VAL A 249 4.13 -0.29 22.95
N ILE A 250 3.20 -0.80 23.77
CA ILE A 250 2.74 -2.20 23.65
C ILE A 250 2.07 -2.45 22.29
N LYS A 251 1.27 -1.52 21.78
CA LYS A 251 0.63 -1.64 20.46
C LYS A 251 1.66 -1.68 19.33
N ILE A 252 2.71 -0.88 19.42
CA ILE A 252 3.83 -0.92 18.46
C ILE A 252 4.50 -2.29 18.52
N ALA A 253 4.75 -2.83 19.72
CA ALA A 253 5.34 -4.16 19.90
C ALA A 253 4.44 -5.29 19.38
N LEU A 254 3.11 -5.10 19.39
CA LEU A 254 2.14 -6.06 18.83
C LEU A 254 1.94 -5.92 17.31
N LEU A 255 2.41 -4.84 16.70
CA LEU A 255 2.22 -4.57 15.27
C LEU A 255 2.73 -5.72 14.37
N PRO A 256 3.89 -6.35 14.63
CA PRO A 256 4.33 -7.52 13.85
C PRO A 256 3.32 -8.68 13.86
N ILE A 257 2.67 -8.96 14.99
CA ILE A 257 1.66 -10.01 15.10
C ILE A 257 0.43 -9.63 14.25
N VAL A 258 -0.04 -8.39 14.37
CA VAL A 258 -1.19 -7.89 13.63
C VAL A 258 -0.94 -7.94 12.11
N THR A 259 0.23 -7.47 11.67
CA THR A 259 0.62 -7.49 10.25
C THR A 259 0.79 -8.91 9.71
N GLY A 260 1.37 -9.81 10.50
CA GLY A 260 1.49 -11.22 10.14
C GLY A 260 0.14 -11.88 9.89
N ILE A 261 -0.83 -11.67 10.79
CA ILE A 261 -2.19 -12.21 10.65
C ILE A 261 -2.90 -11.59 9.43
N ALA A 262 -2.85 -10.26 9.29
CA ALA A 262 -3.46 -9.54 8.18
C ALA A 262 -2.93 -10.03 6.82
N TYR A 263 -1.62 -10.26 6.73
CA TYR A 263 -0.97 -10.76 5.52
C TYR A 263 -1.48 -12.15 5.12
N GLU A 264 -1.59 -13.07 6.08
CA GLU A 264 -2.10 -14.40 5.79
C GLU A 264 -3.58 -14.35 5.33
N LEU A 265 -4.39 -13.49 5.93
CA LEU A 265 -5.79 -13.33 5.53
C LEU A 265 -5.93 -12.75 4.12
N ILE A 266 -5.16 -11.71 3.76
CA ILE A 266 -5.24 -11.14 2.41
C ILE A 266 -4.69 -12.13 1.37
N ARG A 267 -3.70 -12.93 1.73
CA ARG A 267 -3.17 -13.99 0.88
C ARG A 267 -4.21 -15.09 0.63
N LEU A 268 -4.94 -15.51 1.66
CA LEU A 268 -6.06 -16.44 1.53
C LEU A 268 -7.17 -15.87 0.65
N ALA A 269 -7.49 -14.58 0.83
CA ALA A 269 -8.46 -13.88 0.01
C ALA A 269 -8.04 -13.78 -1.47
N GLY A 270 -6.73 -13.66 -1.73
CA GLY A 270 -6.18 -13.70 -3.08
C GLY A 270 -6.26 -15.09 -3.72
N LYS A 271 -6.03 -16.15 -2.94
CA LYS A 271 -5.98 -17.53 -3.41
C LYS A 271 -7.36 -18.11 -3.70
N TYR A 272 -8.31 -17.92 -2.81
CA TYR A 272 -9.62 -18.56 -2.87
C TYR A 272 -10.70 -17.55 -3.27
N ASP A 273 -11.73 -18.03 -4.02
CA ASP A 273 -12.92 -17.25 -4.37
C ASP A 273 -14.14 -17.91 -3.73
N ASN A 274 -14.37 -17.61 -2.44
CA ASN A 274 -15.51 -18.09 -1.67
C ASN A 274 -16.15 -16.96 -0.85
N ILE A 275 -17.26 -17.24 -0.19
CA ILE A 275 -18.01 -16.23 0.58
C ILE A 275 -17.16 -15.61 1.70
N PHE A 276 -16.30 -16.39 2.35
CA PHE A 276 -15.44 -15.92 3.42
C PHE A 276 -14.40 -14.92 2.91
N THR A 277 -13.75 -15.22 1.79
CA THR A 277 -12.76 -14.31 1.17
C THR A 277 -13.42 -13.04 0.63
N LYS A 278 -14.66 -13.13 0.12
CA LYS A 278 -15.45 -11.97 -0.31
C LYS A 278 -15.75 -11.04 0.88
N ILE A 279 -16.14 -11.59 2.03
CA ILE A 279 -16.40 -10.81 3.25
C ILE A 279 -15.12 -10.11 3.73
N ILE A 280 -13.98 -10.82 3.74
CA ILE A 280 -12.70 -10.24 4.15
C ILE A 280 -12.25 -9.11 3.21
N SER A 281 -12.44 -9.27 1.90
CA SER A 281 -12.02 -8.29 0.90
C SER A 281 -12.99 -7.10 0.77
N ALA A 282 -14.27 -7.26 1.13
CA ALA A 282 -15.31 -6.24 0.90
C ALA A 282 -14.97 -4.85 1.48
N PRO A 283 -14.48 -4.72 2.73
CA PRO A 283 -14.13 -3.40 3.26
C PRO A 283 -12.96 -2.77 2.50
N GLY A 284 -11.98 -3.58 2.09
CA GLY A 284 -10.86 -3.13 1.29
C GLY A 284 -11.30 -2.63 -0.10
N LEU A 285 -12.19 -3.37 -0.77
CA LEU A 285 -12.77 -2.95 -2.05
C LEU A 285 -13.60 -1.67 -1.90
N TRP A 286 -14.24 -1.47 -0.74
CA TRP A 286 -15.00 -0.26 -0.48
C TRP A 286 -14.09 0.97 -0.36
N ILE A 287 -12.97 0.90 0.36
CA ILE A 287 -12.02 2.00 0.51
C ILE A 287 -11.35 2.38 -0.83
N GLN A 288 -11.20 1.42 -1.75
CA GLN A 288 -10.67 1.68 -3.09
C GLN A 288 -11.54 2.64 -3.91
N ARG A 289 -12.81 2.86 -3.54
CA ARG A 289 -13.63 3.91 -4.16
C ARG A 289 -13.03 5.30 -3.95
N ILE A 290 -12.26 5.48 -2.87
CA ILE A 290 -11.58 6.73 -2.54
C ILE A 290 -10.12 6.69 -3.02
N THR A 291 -9.45 5.56 -2.85
CA THR A 291 -8.00 5.42 -3.08
C THR A 291 -7.63 5.04 -4.51
N THR A 292 -8.62 4.85 -5.40
CA THR A 292 -8.40 4.65 -6.83
C THR A 292 -9.34 5.55 -7.62
N SER A 293 -8.89 6.06 -8.77
CA SER A 293 -9.68 6.82 -9.72
C SER A 293 -9.59 6.22 -11.13
N GLU A 294 -10.47 6.63 -12.05
CA GLU A 294 -10.37 6.17 -13.44
C GLU A 294 -9.15 6.81 -14.11
N PRO A 295 -8.24 6.00 -14.65
CA PRO A 295 -7.05 6.49 -15.31
C PRO A 295 -7.34 6.98 -16.74
N ASP A 296 -6.51 7.90 -17.20
CA ASP A 296 -6.44 8.26 -18.62
C ASP A 296 -5.56 7.23 -19.42
N GLU A 297 -5.50 7.43 -20.73
CA GLU A 297 -4.75 6.52 -21.63
C GLU A 297 -3.25 6.54 -21.33
N SER A 298 -2.71 7.73 -21.05
CA SER A 298 -1.29 7.93 -20.80
C SER A 298 -0.82 7.23 -19.52
N GLN A 299 -1.68 7.18 -18.51
CA GLN A 299 -1.44 6.49 -17.25
C GLN A 299 -1.49 4.96 -17.42
N ILE A 300 -2.43 4.49 -18.26
CA ILE A 300 -2.52 3.05 -18.62
C ILE A 300 -1.26 2.61 -19.37
N GLU A 301 -0.72 3.42 -20.28
CA GLU A 301 0.54 3.13 -21.00
C GLU A 301 1.70 2.89 -20.03
N CYS A 302 1.86 3.74 -19.01
CA CYS A 302 2.87 3.56 -17.97
C CYS A 302 2.67 2.23 -17.21
N ALA A 303 1.43 1.91 -16.82
CA ALA A 303 1.12 0.67 -16.11
C ALA A 303 1.40 -0.56 -16.98
N ILE A 304 1.09 -0.51 -18.28
CA ILE A 304 1.40 -1.57 -19.24
C ILE A 304 2.91 -1.75 -19.39
N ALA A 305 3.67 -0.66 -19.52
CA ALA A 305 5.13 -0.71 -19.64
C ALA A 305 5.77 -1.37 -18.41
N ALA A 306 5.38 -0.95 -17.20
CA ALA A 306 5.88 -1.52 -15.96
C ALA A 306 5.49 -3.01 -15.79
N LEU A 307 4.24 -3.39 -16.14
CA LEU A 307 3.80 -4.78 -16.04
C LEU A 307 4.56 -5.67 -17.01
N LYS A 308 4.68 -5.29 -18.29
CA LYS A 308 5.39 -6.07 -19.32
C LYS A 308 6.82 -6.38 -18.91
N ALA A 309 7.52 -5.44 -18.28
CA ALA A 309 8.88 -5.64 -17.79
C ALA A 309 8.98 -6.67 -16.64
N CYS A 310 7.89 -6.88 -15.90
CA CYS A 310 7.84 -7.80 -14.77
C CYS A 310 7.32 -9.21 -15.09
N ILE A 311 6.78 -9.43 -16.29
CA ILE A 311 6.28 -10.75 -16.71
C ILE A 311 7.46 -11.72 -16.80
N PRO A 312 7.45 -12.85 -16.08
CA PRO A 312 8.52 -13.83 -16.16
C PRO A 312 8.49 -14.58 -17.50
N GLU A 313 9.63 -15.11 -17.93
CA GLU A 313 9.74 -15.93 -19.15
C GLU A 313 8.80 -17.14 -19.10
N ASN A 314 8.70 -17.78 -17.93
CA ASN A 314 7.78 -18.88 -17.71
C ASN A 314 6.55 -18.38 -16.92
N LYS A 315 5.40 -18.27 -17.56
CA LYS A 315 4.15 -17.82 -16.99
C LYS A 315 3.67 -18.67 -15.80
N GLU A 316 4.02 -19.96 -15.74
CA GLU A 316 3.65 -20.83 -14.62
C GLU A 316 4.33 -20.41 -13.31
N ASP A 317 5.50 -19.77 -13.36
CA ASP A 317 6.19 -19.26 -12.18
C ASP A 317 5.41 -18.09 -11.54
N ASP A 318 4.60 -17.37 -12.34
CA ASP A 318 3.77 -16.24 -11.88
C ASP A 318 2.39 -16.68 -11.32
N LYS A 319 2.03 -17.94 -11.42
CA LYS A 319 0.75 -18.44 -10.94
C LYS A 319 0.72 -18.42 -9.38
N TRP A 320 -0.34 -17.82 -8.83
CA TRP A 320 -0.54 -17.63 -7.40
C TRP A 320 -0.64 -18.93 -6.61
#